data_b12005d2997d21b4dcb8564d6df4a914
#
_entry.id   b12005d2997d21b4dcb8564d6df4a914
#
_cell.length_a   1.000
_cell.length_b   1.000
_cell.length_c   1.000
_cell.angle_alpha   90.00
_cell.angle_beta   90.00
_cell.angle_gamma   90.00
#
_symmetry.space_group_name_H-M   'P 1'
#
loop_
_entity.id
_entity.type
_entity.pdbx_description
1 polymer ?
#
loop_
_entity_poly.entity_id
_entity_poly.type
_entity_poly.pdbx_seq_one_letter_code
_entity_poly.pdbx_strand_id
1 'polypeptide(L)' 'MKIGDLVKYSEEVAKKHVAAYYGGHDVSEWLGVIVDENPSYYFVKWMNQRYYNHEWGVAESKDELVVVS' A
#
# COMPACT_ATOMS: atom_id res chain seq x y z
N MET A 1 -4.81 -12.96 0.57
CA MET A 1 -4.18 -11.81 1.22
C MET A 1 -4.80 -11.64 2.59
N LYS A 2 -4.01 -11.48 3.60
CA LYS A 2 -4.46 -11.49 5.00
C LYS A 2 -3.57 -10.57 5.85
N ILE A 3 -4.01 -10.27 7.07
CA ILE A 3 -3.23 -9.50 8.04
C ILE A 3 -1.88 -10.20 8.25
N GLY A 4 -0.81 -9.42 8.21
CA GLY A 4 0.57 -9.89 8.31
C GLY A 4 1.26 -10.13 6.97
N ASP A 5 0.52 -10.14 5.88
CA ASP A 5 1.12 -10.33 4.56
C ASP A 5 1.92 -9.09 4.14
N LEU A 6 3.03 -9.35 3.48
CA LEU A 6 3.85 -8.31 2.87
C LEU A 6 3.28 -8.00 1.50
N VAL A 7 3.01 -6.73 1.24
CA VAL A 7 2.33 -6.29 0.02
C VAL A 7 3.04 -5.11 -0.62
N LYS A 8 2.71 -4.90 -1.89
CA LYS A 8 3.09 -3.69 -2.64
C LYS A 8 1.93 -3.29 -3.53
N TYR A 9 1.98 -2.09 -4.08
CA TYR A 9 1.04 -1.69 -5.11
C TYR A 9 1.23 -2.57 -6.35
N SER A 10 0.13 -2.87 -7.03
CA SER A 10 0.20 -3.49 -8.35
C SER A 10 0.96 -2.54 -9.29
N GLU A 11 1.57 -3.08 -10.34
CA GLU A 11 2.34 -2.29 -11.29
C GLU A 11 1.50 -1.18 -11.92
N GLU A 12 0.27 -1.49 -12.27
CA GLU A 12 -0.65 -0.54 -12.87
C GLU A 12 -0.98 0.62 -11.93
N VAL A 13 -1.24 0.31 -10.66
CA VAL A 13 -1.55 1.33 -9.65
C VAL A 13 -0.33 2.19 -9.36
N ALA A 14 0.85 1.59 -9.27
CA ALA A 14 2.07 2.33 -9.02
C ALA A 14 2.32 3.40 -10.08
N LYS A 15 2.06 3.09 -11.35
CA LYS A 15 2.20 4.05 -12.45
C LYS A 15 1.24 5.23 -12.31
N LYS A 16 0.02 4.98 -11.87
CA LYS A 16 -0.98 6.04 -11.69
C LYS A 16 -0.65 6.92 -10.50
N HIS A 17 -0.21 6.32 -9.41
CA HIS A 17 0.02 7.05 -8.17
C HIS A 17 1.25 7.95 -8.22
N VAL A 18 2.26 7.58 -8.98
CA VAL A 18 3.49 8.38 -9.09
C VAL A 18 3.18 9.83 -9.46
N ALA A 19 2.32 10.05 -10.44
CA ALA A 19 2.01 11.39 -10.91
C ALA A 19 0.97 12.10 -10.05
N ALA A 20 0.02 11.36 -9.48
CA ALA A 20 -1.18 11.95 -8.89
C ALA A 20 -1.06 12.25 -7.40
N TYR A 21 -0.41 11.37 -6.63
CA TYR A 21 -0.50 11.43 -5.17
C TYR A 21 0.82 11.62 -4.44
N TYR A 22 1.94 11.30 -5.06
CA TYR A 22 3.22 11.21 -4.34
C TYR A 22 4.28 12.14 -4.93
N GLY A 23 3.86 13.17 -5.64
CA GLY A 23 4.77 14.19 -6.15
C GLY A 23 5.88 13.65 -7.06
N GLY A 24 5.59 12.59 -7.81
CA GLY A 24 6.56 11.98 -8.69
C GLY A 24 7.46 10.93 -8.04
N HIS A 25 7.24 10.62 -6.77
CA HIS A 25 7.98 9.52 -6.12
C HIS A 25 7.54 8.17 -6.65
N ASP A 26 8.51 7.33 -6.94
CA ASP A 26 8.25 5.98 -7.43
C ASP A 26 7.75 5.11 -6.27
N VAL A 27 6.49 4.70 -6.35
CA VAL A 27 5.87 3.85 -5.33
C VAL A 27 5.91 2.36 -5.69
N SER A 28 6.50 2.01 -6.83
CA SER A 28 6.55 0.62 -7.29
C SER A 28 7.38 -0.29 -6.38
N GLU A 29 8.30 0.28 -5.64
CA GLU A 29 9.17 -0.46 -4.72
C GLU A 29 8.76 -0.34 -3.27
N TRP A 30 7.66 0.34 -3.00
CA TRP A 30 7.18 0.45 -1.61
C TRP A 30 6.69 -0.90 -1.13
N LEU A 31 7.12 -1.26 0.08
CA LEU A 31 6.67 -2.47 0.75
C LEU A 31 5.87 -2.09 1.98
N GLY A 32 4.79 -2.80 2.20
CA GLY A 32 3.94 -2.60 3.34
C GLY A 32 3.49 -3.91 3.96
N VAL A 33 2.95 -3.81 5.15
CA VAL A 33 2.38 -4.95 5.88
C VAL A 33 0.92 -4.65 6.14
N ILE A 34 0.05 -5.62 5.84
CA ILE A 34 -1.36 -5.50 6.18
C ILE A 34 -1.50 -5.62 7.70
N VAL A 35 -2.01 -4.56 8.33
CA VAL A 35 -2.18 -4.52 9.79
C VAL A 35 -3.64 -4.65 10.21
N ASP A 36 -4.57 -4.44 9.30
CA ASP A 36 -6.00 -4.61 9.57
C ASP A 36 -6.74 -4.72 8.24
N GLU A 37 -8.00 -5.13 8.29
CA GLU A 37 -8.85 -5.18 7.11
C GLU A 37 -10.32 -4.95 7.45
N ASN A 38 -11.07 -4.49 6.46
CA ASN A 38 -12.53 -4.48 6.49
C ASN A 38 -13.05 -5.03 5.14
N PRO A 39 -14.36 -5.11 4.92
CA PRO A 39 -14.87 -5.68 3.67
C PRO A 39 -14.41 -4.97 2.40
N SER A 40 -14.05 -3.68 2.49
CA SER A 40 -13.69 -2.87 1.31
C SER A 40 -12.21 -2.56 1.19
N TYR A 41 -11.48 -2.52 2.30
CA TYR A 41 -10.11 -2.03 2.32
C TYR A 41 -9.20 -2.91 3.14
N TYR A 42 -7.89 -2.87 2.81
CA TYR A 42 -6.82 -3.26 3.71
C TYR A 42 -6.21 -2.02 4.32
N PHE A 43 -5.81 -2.12 5.57
CA PHE A 43 -5.01 -1.08 6.22
C PHE A 43 -3.56 -1.53 6.18
N VAL A 44 -2.72 -0.74 5.52
CA VAL A 44 -1.34 -1.10 5.23
C VAL A 44 -0.40 -0.11 5.90
N LYS A 45 0.57 -0.64 6.60
CA LYS A 45 1.65 0.17 7.15
C LYS A 45 2.84 0.07 6.21
N TRP A 46 3.13 1.18 5.52
CA TRP A 46 4.20 1.23 4.53
C TRP A 46 5.55 1.44 5.21
N MET A 47 6.48 0.54 4.96
CA MET A 47 7.77 0.56 5.62
C MET A 47 8.69 1.66 5.09
N ASN A 48 8.51 2.06 3.85
CA ASN A 48 9.35 3.05 3.18
C ASN A 48 8.79 4.46 3.23
N GLN A 49 7.62 4.65 3.83
CA GLN A 49 6.92 5.92 3.74
C GLN A 49 6.66 6.50 5.12
N ARG A 50 7.21 7.68 5.37
CA ARG A 50 7.04 8.37 6.64
C ARG A 50 5.81 9.25 6.68
N TYR A 51 5.37 9.76 5.52
CA TYR A 51 4.33 10.77 5.46
C TYR A 51 2.92 10.21 5.52
N TYR A 52 2.74 8.97 5.10
CA TYR A 52 1.42 8.36 4.98
C TYR A 52 1.13 7.27 5.99
N ASN A 53 2.06 7.02 6.89
CA ASN A 53 1.83 6.00 7.91
C ASN A 53 1.13 6.58 9.13
N HIS A 54 -0.06 6.06 9.39
CA HIS A 54 -0.77 6.28 10.63
C HIS A 54 -0.54 5.10 11.56
N GLU A 55 -0.89 5.23 12.83
CA GLU A 55 -0.76 4.14 13.80
C GLU A 55 -1.46 2.87 13.36
N TRP A 56 -2.61 3.02 12.73
CA TRP A 56 -3.45 1.92 12.25
C TRP A 56 -3.27 1.62 10.77
N GLY A 57 -2.31 2.25 10.12
CA GLY A 57 -2.06 2.05 8.71
C GLY A 57 -2.87 2.98 7.81
N VAL A 58 -2.65 2.84 6.52
CA VAL A 58 -3.33 3.62 5.48
C VAL A 58 -4.33 2.71 4.77
N ALA A 59 -5.55 3.19 4.56
CA ALA A 59 -6.58 2.42 3.86
C ALA A 59 -6.25 2.32 2.37
N GLU A 60 -6.19 1.09 1.86
CA GLU A 60 -5.91 0.81 0.44
C GLU A 60 -6.97 -0.13 -0.10
N SER A 61 -7.43 0.12 -1.31
CA SER A 61 -8.38 -0.75 -1.98
C SER A 61 -7.77 -2.14 -2.20
N LYS A 62 -8.58 -3.17 -2.01
CA LYS A 62 -8.08 -4.56 -2.07
C LYS A 62 -7.52 -4.95 -3.42
N ASP A 63 -8.02 -4.37 -4.50
CA ASP A 63 -7.57 -4.64 -5.86
C ASP A 63 -6.33 -3.84 -6.27
N GLU A 64 -5.85 -2.95 -5.43
CA GLU A 64 -4.66 -2.14 -5.71
C GLU A 64 -3.35 -2.79 -5.23
N LEU A 65 -3.45 -3.87 -4.49
CA LEU A 65 -2.30 -4.49 -3.83
C LEU A 65 -2.03 -5.88 -4.38
N VAL A 66 -0.76 -6.27 -4.33
CA VAL A 66 -0.33 -7.64 -4.61
C VAL A 66 0.56 -8.14 -3.48
N VAL A 67 0.50 -9.42 -3.19
CA VAL A 67 1.33 -10.06 -2.16
C VAL A 67 2.74 -10.23 -2.71
N VAL A 68 3.73 -9.83 -1.92
CA VAL A 68 5.13 -9.92 -2.31
C VAL A 68 5.73 -11.27 -1.96
N SER A 69 5.22 -11.87 -0.91
CA SER A 69 5.79 -13.13 -0.45
C SER A 69 4.73 -14.19 -0.19
#